data_53d1064f8e746ebc33c06a6a932cf523
#
_entry.id   53d1064f8e746ebc33c06a6a932cf523
#
_cell.length_a   1.000
_cell.length_b   1.000
_cell.length_c   1.000
_cell.angle_alpha   90.00
_cell.angle_beta   90.00
_cell.angle_gamma   90.00
#
_symmetry.space_group_name_H-M   'P 1'
#
loop_
_entity.id
_entity.type
_entity.pdbx_description
1 polymer ?
#
loop_
_entity_poly.entity_id
_entity_poly.type
_entity_poly.pdbx_seq_one_letter_code
_entity_poly.pdbx_strand_id
1 'polypeptide(L)'
;MKPALIIGSTVADVTIRLPRLPRTGQDIKISSQSMTLGGCAFNVSEMLRRFGLPYRLFSPVGGGIYGDFVRSRLLEKEIPLLIPSPEEENGCCYCFVESTGERTFAALHGAEYRFKPQWFDLLDPEALGPVYVCGLELEEDTGEVVLDYLEANPPQTLYFAPGPRIWEIGQEKLERMWNLSPVVHLNGQEAKVCAGMMARVDGDRTDAPDEDTVHAAQIIC
;
A
#
# COMPACT_ATOMS: atom_id res chain seq x y z
N MET A 1 24.14 -8.86 -0.30
CA MET A 1 22.69 -9.07 -0.16
C MET A 1 22.02 -8.43 -1.37
N LYS A 2 21.11 -9.14 -2.05
CA LYS A 2 20.33 -8.57 -3.15
C LYS A 2 19.34 -7.55 -2.59
N PRO A 3 19.05 -6.44 -3.32
CA PRO A 3 18.10 -5.44 -2.86
C PRO A 3 16.67 -6.01 -2.80
N ALA A 4 15.92 -5.63 -1.76
CA ALA A 4 14.50 -5.91 -1.69
C ALA A 4 13.76 -5.06 -2.74
N LEU A 5 12.79 -5.64 -3.44
CA LEU A 5 11.87 -4.92 -4.32
C LEU A 5 10.62 -4.53 -3.51
N ILE A 6 10.30 -3.25 -3.48
CA ILE A 6 9.13 -2.73 -2.78
C ILE A 6 8.16 -2.16 -3.82
N ILE A 7 7.07 -2.87 -4.05
CA ILE A 7 6.02 -2.50 -5.01
C ILE A 7 4.87 -1.83 -4.27
N GLY A 8 4.53 -0.63 -4.68
CA GLY A 8 3.38 0.09 -4.13
C GLY A 8 3.53 1.61 -4.21
N SER A 9 2.65 2.31 -3.52
CA SER A 9 2.48 3.75 -3.66
C SER A 9 3.48 4.60 -2.88
N THR A 10 3.76 5.77 -3.48
CA THR A 10 4.40 6.92 -2.85
C THR A 10 3.49 8.12 -3.01
N VAL A 11 2.98 8.65 -1.91
CA VAL A 11 1.95 9.69 -1.91
C VAL A 11 2.36 10.93 -1.11
N ALA A 12 1.65 12.03 -1.34
CA ALA A 12 1.66 13.18 -0.47
C ALA A 12 0.62 12.96 0.66
N ASP A 13 1.08 12.81 1.90
CA ASP A 13 0.22 12.76 3.08
C ASP A 13 -0.07 14.19 3.55
N VAL A 14 -1.31 14.64 3.38
CA VAL A 14 -1.79 15.95 3.80
C VAL A 14 -2.46 15.81 5.18
N THR A 15 -1.70 16.10 6.24
CA THR A 15 -2.22 16.06 7.61
C THR A 15 -2.95 17.36 7.93
N ILE A 16 -4.22 17.25 8.29
CA ILE A 16 -5.11 18.35 8.67
C ILE A 16 -5.51 18.18 10.13
N ARG A 17 -5.09 19.12 10.99
CA ARG A 17 -5.47 19.13 12.40
C ARG A 17 -6.71 20.00 12.61
N LEU A 18 -7.69 19.43 13.29
CA LEU A 18 -9.00 20.05 13.49
C LEU A 18 -9.59 19.65 14.86
N PRO A 19 -10.53 20.43 15.42
CA PRO A 19 -11.16 20.08 16.70
C PRO A 19 -11.94 18.76 16.65
N ARG A 20 -12.63 18.51 15.54
CA ARG A 20 -13.40 17.31 15.21
C ARG A 20 -13.73 17.31 13.72
N LEU A 21 -14.11 16.17 13.17
CA LEU A 21 -14.64 16.11 11.80
C LEU A 21 -15.92 16.95 11.66
N PRO A 22 -16.08 17.72 10.56
CA PRO A 22 -17.31 18.45 10.31
C PRO A 22 -18.45 17.49 9.97
N ARG A 23 -19.65 17.81 10.41
CA ARG A 23 -20.85 17.15 9.91
C ARG A 23 -21.25 17.76 8.57
N THR A 24 -22.04 17.01 7.79
CA THR A 24 -22.59 17.53 6.53
C THR A 24 -23.20 18.93 6.71
N GLY A 25 -22.80 19.87 5.85
CA GLY A 25 -23.26 21.26 5.89
C GLY A 25 -22.59 22.16 6.92
N GLN A 26 -21.61 21.65 7.68
CA GLN A 26 -20.85 22.49 8.62
C GLN A 26 -19.57 23.06 7.97
N ASP A 27 -19.27 24.30 8.32
CA ASP A 27 -17.97 24.94 8.14
C ASP A 27 -17.22 24.94 9.47
N ILE A 28 -15.97 24.50 9.46
CA ILE A 28 -15.09 24.52 10.66
C ILE A 28 -13.72 25.08 10.33
N LYS A 29 -13.13 25.77 11.28
CA LYS A 29 -11.76 26.22 11.17
C LYS A 29 -10.79 25.09 11.52
N ILE A 30 -9.85 24.78 10.62
CA ILE A 30 -8.73 23.88 10.90
C ILE A 30 -7.65 24.59 11.73
N SER A 31 -6.91 23.85 12.55
CA SER A 31 -5.83 24.38 13.39
C SER A 31 -4.52 24.51 12.64
N SER A 32 -4.19 23.52 11.81
CA SER A 32 -2.99 23.51 10.98
C SER A 32 -3.10 22.49 9.85
N GLN A 33 -2.25 22.68 8.84
CA GLN A 33 -2.05 21.72 7.76
C GLN A 33 -0.56 21.55 7.52
N SER A 34 -0.14 20.33 7.22
CA SER A 34 1.21 20.00 6.76
C SER A 34 1.17 18.93 5.69
N MET A 35 2.20 18.87 4.85
CA MET A 35 2.34 17.86 3.82
C MET A 35 3.67 17.12 4.01
N THR A 36 3.61 15.79 4.02
CA THR A 36 4.78 14.91 4.19
C THR A 36 4.77 13.82 3.14
N LEU A 37 5.94 13.26 2.85
CA LEU A 37 6.03 12.09 2.00
C LEU A 37 5.56 10.87 2.76
N GLY A 38 4.69 10.08 2.15
CA GLY A 38 4.08 8.88 2.69
C GLY A 38 3.78 7.84 1.62
N GLY A 39 2.84 6.97 1.91
CA GLY A 39 2.50 5.81 1.10
C GLY A 39 3.12 4.52 1.62
N CYS A 40 2.43 3.41 1.38
CA CYS A 40 2.83 2.13 1.96
C CYS A 40 4.22 1.70 1.54
N ALA A 41 4.52 1.75 0.25
CA ALA A 41 5.83 1.34 -0.27
C ALA A 41 6.95 2.30 0.16
N PHE A 42 6.68 3.60 0.14
CA PHE A 42 7.67 4.57 0.63
C PHE A 42 8.03 4.33 2.11
N ASN A 43 7.04 4.08 2.97
CA ASN A 43 7.27 3.86 4.39
C ASN A 43 8.15 2.63 4.66
N VAL A 44 7.93 1.53 3.92
CA VAL A 44 8.77 0.33 4.00
C VAL A 44 10.19 0.62 3.49
N SER A 45 10.30 1.31 2.35
CA SER A 45 11.58 1.71 1.77
C SER A 45 12.39 2.62 2.70
N GLU A 46 11.75 3.59 3.35
CA GLU A 46 12.38 4.47 4.33
C GLU A 46 12.87 3.70 5.56
N MET A 47 12.14 2.66 5.99
CA MET A 47 12.60 1.79 7.07
C MET A 47 13.85 1.01 6.66
N LEU A 48 13.86 0.37 5.47
CA LEU A 48 15.03 -0.34 4.96
C LEU A 48 16.24 0.60 4.83
N ARG A 49 16.01 1.82 4.31
CA ARG A 49 17.06 2.85 4.21
C ARG A 49 17.67 3.19 5.57
N ARG A 50 16.85 3.35 6.62
CA ARG A 50 17.32 3.64 7.99
C ARG A 50 18.15 2.51 8.59
N PHE A 51 17.85 1.27 8.21
CA PHE A 51 18.65 0.10 8.60
C PHE A 51 19.86 -0.17 7.69
N GLY A 52 20.09 0.67 6.68
CA GLY A 52 21.20 0.47 5.72
C GLY A 52 21.04 -0.77 4.84
N LEU A 53 19.80 -1.27 4.67
CA LEU A 53 19.50 -2.42 3.84
C LEU A 53 19.25 -1.98 2.39
N PRO A 54 19.76 -2.72 1.40
CA PRO A 54 19.55 -2.39 0.00
C PRO A 54 18.09 -2.66 -0.41
N TYR A 55 17.51 -1.71 -1.16
CA TYR A 55 16.15 -1.81 -1.67
C TYR A 55 16.01 -1.12 -3.04
N ARG A 56 14.93 -1.42 -3.73
CA ARG A 56 14.41 -0.69 -4.88
C ARG A 56 12.96 -0.34 -4.64
N LEU A 57 12.66 0.95 -4.62
CA LEU A 57 11.28 1.45 -4.55
C LEU A 57 10.69 1.44 -5.97
N PHE A 58 9.73 0.56 -6.20
CA PHE A 58 9.01 0.42 -7.46
C PHE A 58 7.62 1.02 -7.30
N SER A 59 7.57 2.33 -7.48
CA SER A 59 6.39 3.18 -7.26
C SER A 59 6.29 4.16 -8.41
N PRO A 60 5.19 4.18 -9.15
CA PRO A 60 4.94 5.24 -10.13
C PRO A 60 4.82 6.60 -9.43
N VAL A 61 5.29 7.65 -10.07
CA VAL A 61 5.13 9.03 -9.58
C VAL A 61 4.56 9.90 -10.69
N GLY A 62 3.37 10.38 -10.46
CA GLY A 62 2.60 11.17 -11.38
C GLY A 62 3.01 12.65 -11.46
N GLY A 63 2.21 13.42 -12.20
CA GLY A 63 2.28 14.87 -12.33
C GLY A 63 1.47 15.61 -11.25
N GLY A 64 1.25 16.91 -11.52
CA GLY A 64 0.45 17.78 -10.67
C GLY A 64 1.15 18.18 -9.36
N ILE A 65 0.42 18.91 -8.51
CA ILE A 65 0.96 19.48 -7.26
C ILE A 65 1.54 18.40 -6.34
N TYR A 66 0.85 17.26 -6.21
CA TYR A 66 1.29 16.16 -5.36
C TYR A 66 2.46 15.41 -5.96
N GLY A 67 2.46 15.19 -7.29
CA GLY A 67 3.58 14.57 -7.99
C GLY A 67 4.86 15.40 -7.93
N ASP A 68 4.75 16.71 -8.08
CA ASP A 68 5.89 17.64 -7.94
C ASP A 68 6.46 17.61 -6.53
N PHE A 69 5.58 17.59 -5.52
CA PHE A 69 5.99 17.44 -4.13
C PHE A 69 6.71 16.10 -3.90
N VAL A 70 6.12 14.97 -4.33
CA VAL A 70 6.70 13.63 -4.18
C VAL A 70 8.08 13.57 -4.84
N ARG A 71 8.21 14.02 -6.11
CA ARG A 71 9.50 14.05 -6.81
C ARG A 71 10.56 14.87 -6.08
N SER A 72 10.20 16.06 -5.63
CA SER A 72 11.08 16.92 -4.87
C SER A 72 11.61 16.23 -3.60
N ARG A 73 10.71 15.58 -2.85
CA ARG A 73 11.07 14.91 -1.60
C ARG A 73 11.89 13.62 -1.82
N LEU A 74 11.62 12.87 -2.88
CA LEU A 74 12.45 11.71 -3.26
C LEU A 74 13.86 12.17 -3.64
N LEU A 75 13.97 13.25 -4.42
CA LEU A 75 15.26 13.83 -4.81
C LEU A 75 16.07 14.31 -3.59
N GLU A 76 15.44 15.02 -2.65
CA GLU A 76 16.08 15.47 -1.39
C GLU A 76 16.61 14.29 -0.54
N LYS A 77 15.97 13.13 -0.65
CA LYS A 77 16.36 11.90 0.06
C LYS A 77 17.32 11.01 -0.74
N GLU A 78 17.70 11.43 -1.94
CA GLU A 78 18.53 10.64 -2.87
C GLU A 78 17.91 9.27 -3.21
N ILE A 79 16.57 9.19 -3.23
CA ILE A 79 15.83 7.99 -3.63
C ILE A 79 15.57 8.05 -5.14
N PRO A 80 16.05 7.07 -5.92
CA PRO A 80 15.86 7.06 -7.36
C PRO A 80 14.38 6.95 -7.74
N LEU A 81 13.93 7.80 -8.65
CA LEU A 81 12.64 7.69 -9.29
C LEU A 81 12.74 6.72 -10.48
N LEU A 82 12.25 5.50 -10.32
CA LEU A 82 12.33 4.46 -11.35
C LEU A 82 11.23 4.61 -12.40
N ILE A 83 10.03 5.04 -12.01
CA ILE A 83 8.84 5.09 -12.86
C ILE A 83 8.22 6.50 -12.83
N PRO A 84 8.65 7.42 -13.71
CA PRO A 84 7.96 8.68 -13.89
C PRO A 84 6.70 8.47 -14.76
N SER A 85 5.56 8.98 -14.32
CA SER A 85 4.27 8.94 -15.06
C SER A 85 3.63 10.34 -15.05
N PRO A 86 4.27 11.34 -15.70
CA PRO A 86 3.85 12.74 -15.60
C PRO A 86 2.55 13.06 -16.33
N GLU A 87 2.08 12.15 -17.20
CA GLU A 87 0.82 12.27 -17.94
C GLU A 87 -0.43 12.09 -17.09
N GLU A 88 -0.28 11.48 -15.90
CA GLU A 88 -1.34 11.30 -14.93
C GLU A 88 -1.01 12.06 -13.65
N GLU A 89 -2.01 12.59 -12.96
CA GLU A 89 -1.77 13.26 -11.68
C GLU A 89 -1.49 12.24 -10.57
N ASN A 90 -0.56 12.58 -9.68
CA ASN A 90 -0.35 11.83 -8.44
C ASN A 90 -1.49 12.12 -7.46
N GLY A 91 -1.94 11.10 -6.78
CA GLY A 91 -2.92 11.25 -5.72
C GLY A 91 -2.33 11.76 -4.41
N CYS A 92 -3.16 11.79 -3.39
CA CYS A 92 -2.77 12.18 -2.04
C CYS A 92 -3.61 11.45 -0.99
N CYS A 93 -3.14 11.43 0.23
CA CYS A 93 -3.91 10.96 1.38
C CYS A 93 -4.15 12.12 2.35
N TYR A 94 -5.42 12.47 2.57
CA TYR A 94 -5.82 13.41 3.62
C TYR A 94 -5.95 12.66 4.94
N CYS A 95 -5.14 13.05 5.93
CA CYS A 95 -5.18 12.53 7.29
C CYS A 95 -5.77 13.60 8.21
N PHE A 96 -7.03 13.45 8.57
CA PHE A 96 -7.71 14.31 9.53
C PHE A 96 -7.37 13.85 10.95
N VAL A 97 -6.76 14.72 11.73
CA VAL A 97 -6.35 14.43 13.12
C VAL A 97 -7.19 15.30 14.05
N GLU A 98 -8.08 14.66 14.79
CA GLU A 98 -8.93 15.32 15.77
C GLU A 98 -8.17 15.68 17.05
N SER A 99 -8.73 16.59 17.88
CA SER A 99 -8.14 16.98 19.16
C SER A 99 -8.00 15.82 20.15
N THR A 100 -8.76 14.74 19.98
CA THR A 100 -8.67 13.49 20.72
C THR A 100 -7.46 12.63 20.34
N GLY A 101 -6.84 12.91 19.17
CA GLY A 101 -5.80 12.09 18.56
C GLY A 101 -6.31 11.06 17.56
N GLU A 102 -7.62 10.90 17.44
CA GLU A 102 -8.24 10.02 16.43
C GLU A 102 -7.89 10.50 15.02
N ARG A 103 -7.75 9.52 14.12
CA ARG A 103 -7.37 9.77 12.73
C ARG A 103 -8.40 9.20 11.77
N THR A 104 -8.79 10.01 10.81
CA THR A 104 -9.64 9.59 9.68
C THR A 104 -8.92 9.90 8.38
N PHE A 105 -9.00 8.98 7.44
CA PHE A 105 -8.29 9.09 6.17
C PHE A 105 -9.26 9.20 5.01
N ALA A 106 -8.91 10.02 4.02
CA ALA A 106 -9.54 10.08 2.72
C ALA A 106 -8.45 10.11 1.65
N ALA A 107 -8.39 9.07 0.82
CA ALA A 107 -7.36 8.94 -0.21
C ALA A 107 -7.94 9.25 -1.58
N LEU A 108 -7.18 9.99 -2.36
CA LEU A 108 -7.34 10.14 -3.81
C LEU A 108 -6.26 9.30 -4.47
N HIS A 109 -6.65 8.25 -5.18
CA HIS A 109 -5.74 7.40 -5.93
C HIS A 109 -5.41 8.05 -7.28
N GLY A 110 -4.13 8.17 -7.58
CA GLY A 110 -3.61 8.70 -8.84
C GLY A 110 -2.67 7.72 -9.53
N ALA A 111 -1.71 8.27 -10.26
CA ALA A 111 -0.73 7.50 -11.02
C ALA A 111 0.04 6.47 -10.17
N GLU A 112 0.28 6.77 -8.90
CA GLU A 112 1.06 5.93 -7.97
C GLU A 112 0.40 4.59 -7.63
N TYR A 113 -0.89 4.44 -7.92
CA TYR A 113 -1.63 3.19 -7.75
C TYR A 113 -1.81 2.41 -9.05
N ARG A 114 -1.42 2.97 -10.19
CA ARG A 114 -1.66 2.37 -11.52
C ARG A 114 -0.38 1.88 -12.13
N PHE A 115 -0.29 0.58 -12.36
CA PHE A 115 0.89 -0.07 -12.92
C PHE A 115 0.68 -0.38 -14.40
N LYS A 116 1.76 -0.30 -15.20
CA LYS A 116 1.78 -0.65 -16.63
C LYS A 116 2.74 -1.81 -16.87
N PRO A 117 2.38 -2.82 -17.68
CA PRO A 117 3.21 -4.01 -17.87
C PRO A 117 4.65 -3.70 -18.26
N GLN A 118 4.85 -2.76 -19.18
CA GLN A 118 6.18 -2.38 -19.68
C GLN A 118 7.12 -1.79 -18.61
N TRP A 119 6.61 -1.36 -17.47
CA TRP A 119 7.47 -0.86 -16.39
C TRP A 119 8.22 -1.98 -15.70
N PHE A 120 7.66 -3.18 -15.68
CA PHE A 120 8.30 -4.35 -15.09
C PHE A 120 9.50 -4.83 -15.93
N ASP A 121 9.60 -4.45 -17.21
CA ASP A 121 10.78 -4.70 -18.06
C ASP A 121 12.04 -3.96 -17.54
N LEU A 122 11.87 -2.97 -16.67
CA LEU A 122 12.97 -2.26 -16.00
C LEU A 122 13.62 -3.08 -14.88
N LEU A 123 13.01 -4.18 -14.48
CA LEU A 123 13.47 -5.03 -13.39
C LEU A 123 14.25 -6.23 -13.96
N ASP A 124 15.33 -6.57 -13.27
CA ASP A 124 16.02 -7.83 -13.44
C ASP A 124 15.69 -8.73 -12.23
N PRO A 125 14.78 -9.71 -12.36
CA PRO A 125 14.35 -10.55 -11.25
C PRO A 125 15.51 -11.30 -10.57
N GLU A 126 16.53 -11.69 -11.36
CA GLU A 126 17.69 -12.41 -10.85
C GLU A 126 18.59 -11.51 -9.97
N ALA A 127 18.53 -10.21 -10.14
CA ALA A 127 19.27 -9.25 -9.33
C ALA A 127 18.52 -8.83 -8.05
N LEU A 128 17.26 -9.25 -7.89
CA LEU A 128 16.40 -8.87 -6.76
C LEU A 128 16.41 -9.92 -5.64
N GLY A 129 16.15 -9.46 -4.43
CA GLY A 129 15.97 -10.27 -3.23
C GLY A 129 14.49 -10.47 -2.89
N PRO A 130 14.09 -10.32 -1.61
CA PRO A 130 12.69 -10.39 -1.22
C PRO A 130 11.84 -9.34 -1.93
N VAL A 131 10.57 -9.66 -2.17
CA VAL A 131 9.58 -8.72 -2.72
C VAL A 131 8.56 -8.36 -1.65
N TYR A 132 8.24 -7.09 -1.52
CA TYR A 132 7.17 -6.58 -0.67
C TYR A 132 6.11 -5.91 -1.54
N VAL A 133 4.85 -6.30 -1.37
CA VAL A 133 3.70 -5.76 -2.09
C VAL A 133 2.69 -5.19 -1.11
N CYS A 134 2.26 -3.98 -1.39
CA CYS A 134 1.16 -3.34 -0.67
C CYS A 134 -0.17 -3.69 -1.34
N GLY A 135 -1.23 -3.87 -0.55
CA GLY A 135 -2.51 -4.34 -1.07
C GLY A 135 -3.34 -3.28 -1.76
N LEU A 136 -3.14 -2.00 -1.40
CA LEU A 136 -3.93 -0.90 -1.99
C LEU A 136 -3.75 -0.79 -3.50
N GLU A 137 -2.59 -1.17 -4.01
CA GLU A 137 -2.30 -1.17 -5.44
C GLU A 137 -3.01 -2.31 -6.19
N LEU A 138 -3.31 -3.40 -5.48
CA LEU A 138 -4.09 -4.52 -6.03
C LEU A 138 -5.59 -4.21 -6.12
N GLU A 139 -6.08 -3.22 -5.39
CA GLU A 139 -7.46 -2.75 -5.44
C GLU A 139 -7.81 -2.17 -6.83
N GLU A 140 -6.87 -1.46 -7.45
CA GLU A 140 -7.05 -0.89 -8.79
C GLU A 140 -7.12 -1.99 -9.88
N ASP A 141 -7.73 -1.66 -11.02
CA ASP A 141 -7.82 -2.58 -12.17
C ASP A 141 -6.44 -3.03 -12.63
N THR A 142 -5.45 -2.13 -12.56
CA THR A 142 -4.05 -2.43 -12.93
C THR A 142 -3.31 -3.29 -11.89
N GLY A 143 -3.93 -3.65 -10.78
CA GLY A 143 -3.36 -4.58 -9.80
C GLY A 143 -3.06 -5.97 -10.36
N GLU A 144 -3.79 -6.37 -11.41
CA GLU A 144 -3.51 -7.62 -12.13
C GLU A 144 -2.12 -7.63 -12.76
N VAL A 145 -1.64 -6.49 -13.24
CA VAL A 145 -0.28 -6.36 -13.81
C VAL A 145 0.80 -6.71 -12.79
N VAL A 146 0.59 -6.36 -11.52
CA VAL A 146 1.49 -6.72 -10.42
C VAL A 146 1.47 -8.22 -10.19
N LEU A 147 0.28 -8.82 -10.17
CA LEU A 147 0.12 -10.28 -10.00
C LEU A 147 0.74 -11.06 -11.15
N ASP A 148 0.50 -10.64 -12.40
CA ASP A 148 1.09 -11.25 -13.59
C ASP A 148 2.62 -11.28 -13.52
N TYR A 149 3.24 -10.18 -13.08
CA TYR A 149 4.68 -10.12 -12.89
C TYR A 149 5.16 -11.08 -11.81
N LEU A 150 4.48 -11.14 -10.66
CA LEU A 150 4.85 -12.02 -9.54
C LEU A 150 4.70 -13.50 -9.89
N GLU A 151 3.65 -13.87 -10.62
CA GLU A 151 3.43 -15.23 -11.09
C GLU A 151 4.46 -15.68 -12.13
N ALA A 152 4.84 -14.77 -13.02
CA ALA A 152 5.89 -15.04 -14.02
C ALA A 152 7.30 -15.08 -13.40
N ASN A 153 7.52 -14.38 -12.28
CA ASN A 153 8.82 -14.25 -11.61
C ASN A 153 8.66 -14.46 -10.09
N PRO A 154 8.29 -15.67 -9.64
CA PRO A 154 8.02 -15.91 -8.23
C PRO A 154 9.27 -15.65 -7.38
N PRO A 155 9.21 -14.70 -6.42
CA PRO A 155 10.36 -14.41 -5.58
C PRO A 155 10.58 -15.51 -4.55
N GLN A 156 11.82 -15.65 -4.06
CA GLN A 156 12.14 -16.60 -3.00
C GLN A 156 11.36 -16.30 -1.71
N THR A 157 11.08 -15.03 -1.44
CA THR A 157 10.27 -14.59 -0.31
C THR A 157 9.40 -13.43 -0.77
N LEU A 158 8.10 -13.60 -0.64
CA LEU A 158 7.09 -12.57 -0.90
C LEU A 158 6.49 -12.11 0.43
N TYR A 159 6.47 -10.81 0.66
CA TYR A 159 5.75 -10.18 1.76
C TYR A 159 4.55 -9.43 1.18
N PHE A 160 3.40 -9.62 1.80
CA PHE A 160 2.16 -8.98 1.39
C PHE A 160 1.49 -8.26 2.56
N ALA A 161 1.21 -6.97 2.42
CA ALA A 161 0.46 -6.17 3.36
C ALA A 161 -0.85 -5.70 2.70
N PRO A 162 -1.96 -6.43 2.84
CA PRO A 162 -3.22 -6.10 2.17
C PRO A 162 -3.78 -4.74 2.58
N GLY A 163 -3.50 -4.30 3.81
CA GLY A 163 -3.96 -3.01 4.33
C GLY A 163 -5.44 -3.02 4.77
N PRO A 164 -5.96 -1.84 5.19
CA PRO A 164 -7.25 -1.74 5.87
C PRO A 164 -8.47 -1.97 4.97
N ARG A 165 -8.28 -2.02 3.65
CA ARG A 165 -9.37 -2.21 2.67
C ARG A 165 -9.21 -3.50 1.86
N ILE A 166 -8.73 -4.57 2.50
CA ILE A 166 -8.50 -5.87 1.85
C ILE A 166 -9.72 -6.38 1.06
N TRP A 167 -10.93 -6.06 1.50
CA TRP A 167 -12.17 -6.46 0.82
C TRP A 167 -12.38 -5.81 -0.55
N GLU A 168 -11.73 -4.67 -0.81
CA GLU A 168 -11.80 -3.95 -2.10
C GLU A 168 -10.88 -4.57 -3.16
N ILE A 169 -9.91 -5.40 -2.76
CA ILE A 169 -8.98 -6.06 -3.70
C ILE A 169 -9.73 -7.05 -4.61
N GLY A 170 -10.80 -7.64 -4.10
CA GLY A 170 -11.55 -8.66 -4.80
C GLY A 170 -10.98 -10.07 -4.61
N GLN A 171 -11.90 -11.05 -4.60
CA GLN A 171 -11.56 -12.43 -4.27
C GLN A 171 -10.56 -13.04 -5.24
N GLU A 172 -10.74 -12.86 -6.55
CA GLU A 172 -9.88 -13.43 -7.59
C GLU A 172 -8.41 -12.98 -7.44
N LYS A 173 -8.16 -11.70 -7.24
CA LYS A 173 -6.81 -11.18 -7.01
C LYS A 173 -6.21 -11.67 -5.70
N LEU A 174 -7.02 -11.79 -4.65
CA LEU A 174 -6.55 -12.35 -3.38
C LEU A 174 -6.19 -13.83 -3.51
N GLU A 175 -6.98 -14.64 -4.20
CA GLU A 175 -6.68 -16.05 -4.46
C GLU A 175 -5.36 -16.20 -5.24
N ARG A 176 -5.13 -15.39 -6.27
CA ARG A 176 -3.86 -15.35 -7.00
C ARG A 176 -2.69 -15.01 -6.07
N MET A 177 -2.86 -14.01 -5.19
CA MET A 177 -1.84 -13.64 -4.21
C MET A 177 -1.57 -14.77 -3.20
N TRP A 178 -2.61 -15.43 -2.67
CA TRP A 178 -2.45 -16.55 -1.73
C TRP A 178 -1.74 -17.75 -2.36
N ASN A 179 -1.98 -18.03 -3.64
CA ASN A 179 -1.28 -19.09 -4.37
C ASN A 179 0.24 -18.88 -4.46
N LEU A 180 0.70 -17.64 -4.30
CA LEU A 180 2.13 -17.30 -4.20
C LEU A 180 2.71 -17.53 -2.80
N SER A 181 1.91 -17.97 -1.82
CA SER A 181 2.31 -18.27 -0.44
C SER A 181 3.08 -17.13 0.24
N PRO A 182 2.52 -15.91 0.30
CA PRO A 182 3.21 -14.76 0.88
C PRO A 182 3.32 -14.87 2.41
N VAL A 183 4.35 -14.23 2.95
CA VAL A 183 4.38 -13.85 4.37
C VAL A 183 3.48 -12.63 4.56
N VAL A 184 2.41 -12.77 5.30
CA VAL A 184 1.38 -11.73 5.41
C VAL A 184 1.69 -10.79 6.58
N HIS A 185 1.62 -9.49 6.34
CA HIS A 185 1.80 -8.44 7.34
C HIS A 185 0.45 -7.75 7.61
N LEU A 186 -0.13 -8.03 8.76
CA LEU A 186 -1.46 -7.59 9.16
C LEU A 186 -1.45 -7.00 10.58
N ASN A 187 -2.29 -6.01 10.82
CA ASN A 187 -2.71 -5.68 12.18
C ASN A 187 -3.86 -6.61 12.65
N GLY A 188 -4.24 -6.54 13.93
CA GLY A 188 -5.26 -7.42 14.48
C GLY A 188 -6.64 -7.30 13.84
N GLN A 189 -7.01 -6.11 13.37
CA GLN A 189 -8.28 -5.89 12.68
C GLN A 189 -8.25 -6.46 11.26
N GLU A 190 -7.16 -6.23 10.53
CA GLU A 190 -6.95 -6.78 9.19
C GLU A 190 -6.92 -8.31 9.22
N ALA A 191 -6.28 -8.90 10.24
CA ALA A 191 -6.23 -10.34 10.41
C ALA A 191 -7.63 -10.96 10.58
N LYS A 192 -8.51 -10.33 11.35
CA LYS A 192 -9.90 -10.76 11.52
C LYS A 192 -10.68 -10.71 10.21
N VAL A 193 -10.53 -9.62 9.45
CA VAL A 193 -11.18 -9.47 8.14
C VAL A 193 -10.67 -10.54 7.17
N CYS A 194 -9.36 -10.71 7.08
CA CYS A 194 -8.72 -11.69 6.21
C CYS A 194 -9.20 -13.12 6.51
N ALA A 195 -9.19 -13.52 7.78
CA ALA A 195 -9.69 -14.83 8.20
C ALA A 195 -11.16 -15.05 7.84
N GLY A 196 -12.01 -14.04 8.04
CA GLY A 196 -13.42 -14.11 7.65
C GLY A 196 -13.67 -14.23 6.15
N MET A 197 -12.77 -13.67 5.32
CA MET A 197 -12.81 -13.85 3.86
C MET A 197 -12.39 -15.26 3.45
N MET A 198 -11.31 -15.79 4.03
CA MET A 198 -10.82 -17.14 3.75
C MET A 198 -11.82 -18.23 4.16
N ALA A 199 -12.44 -18.09 5.34
CA ALA A 199 -13.47 -19.04 5.82
C ALA A 199 -14.71 -19.12 4.89
N ARG A 200 -15.04 -18.04 4.19
CA ARG A 200 -16.13 -18.03 3.20
C ARG A 200 -15.80 -18.80 1.91
N VAL A 201 -14.54 -18.85 1.55
CA VAL A 201 -14.06 -19.61 0.38
C VAL A 201 -14.20 -21.10 0.63
N ASP A 202 -13.93 -21.56 1.86
CA ASP A 202 -14.03 -22.97 2.24
C ASP A 202 -15.46 -23.45 2.48
N GLY A 203 -16.47 -22.61 2.29
CA GLY A 203 -17.88 -22.99 2.38
C GLY A 203 -18.43 -23.12 3.80
N ASP A 204 -17.63 -22.81 4.81
CA ASP A 204 -18.06 -22.81 6.20
C ASP A 204 -18.63 -21.42 6.58
N ARG A 205 -19.96 -21.34 6.63
CA ARG A 205 -20.69 -20.16 7.08
C ARG A 205 -20.67 -20.08 8.61
N THR A 206 -19.52 -19.88 9.18
CA THR A 206 -19.45 -19.44 10.58
C THR A 206 -19.39 -17.91 10.60
N ASP A 207 -20.29 -17.31 11.37
CA ASP A 207 -20.19 -15.89 11.71
C ASP A 207 -18.78 -15.59 12.17
N ALA A 208 -18.16 -14.52 11.66
CA ALA A 208 -16.78 -14.18 11.98
C ALA A 208 -16.59 -14.22 13.51
N PRO A 209 -15.60 -14.98 14.02
CA PRO A 209 -15.39 -15.08 15.46
C PRO A 209 -15.02 -13.71 16.02
N ASP A 210 -15.84 -13.23 16.92
CA ASP A 210 -15.78 -11.86 17.46
C ASP A 210 -14.62 -11.64 18.45
N GLU A 211 -13.85 -12.67 18.83
CA GLU A 211 -13.04 -12.56 20.03
C GLU A 211 -11.55 -12.98 19.98
N ASP A 212 -11.02 -13.59 18.90
CA ASP A 212 -9.62 -14.05 18.99
C ASP A 212 -8.77 -13.78 17.73
N THR A 213 -7.88 -12.78 17.85
CA THR A 213 -6.87 -12.49 16.81
C THR A 213 -5.90 -13.66 16.58
N VAL A 214 -5.66 -14.49 17.60
CA VAL A 214 -4.81 -15.69 17.52
C VAL A 214 -5.49 -16.75 16.66
N HIS A 215 -6.81 -16.93 16.81
CA HIS A 215 -7.59 -17.86 15.99
C HIS A 215 -7.63 -17.39 14.52
N ALA A 216 -7.80 -16.10 14.29
CA ALA A 216 -7.73 -15.53 12.95
C ALA A 216 -6.36 -15.77 12.28
N ALA A 217 -5.26 -15.62 13.02
CA ALA A 217 -3.92 -15.91 12.49
C ALA A 217 -3.72 -17.40 12.15
N GLN A 218 -4.35 -18.32 12.87
CA GLN A 218 -4.29 -19.76 12.59
C GLN A 218 -5.03 -20.15 11.30
N ILE A 219 -6.06 -19.40 10.89
CA ILE A 219 -6.78 -19.63 9.64
C ILE A 219 -5.95 -19.20 8.43
N ILE A 220 -5.09 -18.18 8.59
CA ILE A 220 -4.27 -17.60 7.52
C ILE A 220 -2.98 -18.42 7.28
N CYS A 221 -2.56 -19.23 8.23
CA CYS A 221 -1.39 -20.11 8.13
C CYS A 221 -1.74 -21.50 7.64
#